data_3249945c15b68ce7449c141e2da6f834
#
_entry.id   3249945c15b68ce7449c141e2da6f834
#
_cell.length_a   1.000
_cell.length_b   1.000
_cell.length_c   1.000
_cell.angle_alpha   90.00
_cell.angle_beta   90.00
_cell.angle_gamma   90.00
#
_symmetry.space_group_name_H-M   'P 1'
#
loop_
_entity.id
_entity.type
_entity.pdbx_description
1 polymer ?
#
loop_
_entity_poly.entity_id
_entity_poly.type
_entity_poly.pdbx_seq_one_letter_code
_entity_poly.pdbx_strand_id
1 'polypeptide(L)'
;NNSAVQEASVFLAGRLAENLGSFVQSTYSGVDKKWAFDQLDLRYARPFQLGGQDVLGGISINSNPTLTDPLNTLGQWRFPYTESDFGFGFGNTPLVENLASTVLGANAYALVGKQIYAEFGLYDTLSHRGLRMFNADDPGKFKGVAPYGRLAWMVDRKRDNFSVGLLGFQARLQPDRAAPGAADRYSDLGIDASYQFLGNREHVVTVTGSWIHERQRLDYSVANGLARNSGNSLNNLRIAASYHHQQTWGATGALFSTSGSADPTPNARS
;
A
#
# COMPACT_ATOMS: atom_id res chain seq x y z
N ASN A 1 27.41 27.50 6.63
CA ASN A 1 26.04 26.95 6.75
C ASN A 1 25.67 26.34 5.41
N ASN A 2 25.73 25.02 5.30
CA ASN A 2 25.21 24.31 4.12
C ASN A 2 23.77 23.90 4.44
N SER A 3 22.80 24.64 3.91
CA SER A 3 21.42 24.22 3.88
C SER A 3 21.22 23.36 2.64
N ALA A 4 20.75 22.12 2.79
CA ALA A 4 20.40 21.24 1.71
C ALA A 4 18.93 20.85 1.83
N VAL A 5 18.24 20.74 0.69
CA VAL A 5 16.90 20.13 0.64
C VAL A 5 17.07 18.64 0.85
N GLN A 6 16.57 18.10 1.95
CA GLN A 6 16.65 16.68 2.24
C GLN A 6 15.69 15.90 1.33
N GLU A 7 14.47 16.40 1.18
CA GLU A 7 13.44 15.78 0.37
C GLU A 7 12.48 16.84 -0.19
N ALA A 8 11.99 16.63 -1.42
CA ALA A 8 10.93 17.44 -2.01
C ALA A 8 10.02 16.57 -2.87
N SER A 9 8.73 16.55 -2.56
CA SER A 9 7.74 15.75 -3.31
C SER A 9 6.82 16.63 -4.13
N VAL A 10 6.51 16.18 -5.33
CA VAL A 10 5.53 16.80 -6.23
C VAL A 10 4.39 15.82 -6.44
N PHE A 11 3.17 16.34 -6.29
CA PHE A 11 1.95 15.58 -6.47
C PHE A 11 1.15 16.12 -7.64
N LEU A 12 0.71 15.22 -8.51
CA LEU A 12 -0.27 15.52 -9.55
C LEU A 12 -1.49 14.63 -9.29
N ALA A 13 -2.57 15.22 -8.79
CA ALA A 13 -3.79 14.49 -8.46
C ALA A 13 -5.00 15.22 -9.00
N GLY A 14 -5.88 14.50 -9.70
CA GLY A 14 -7.11 15.09 -10.18
C GLY A 14 -7.72 14.42 -11.39
N ARG A 15 -8.76 15.06 -11.88
CA ARG A 15 -9.50 14.65 -13.06
C ARG A 15 -8.76 15.08 -14.33
N LEU A 16 -8.43 14.12 -15.19
CA LEU A 16 -7.83 14.35 -16.51
C LEU A 16 -8.87 14.56 -17.61
N ALA A 17 -9.96 13.77 -17.54
CA ALA A 17 -11.08 13.84 -18.48
C ALA A 17 -12.36 13.38 -17.77
N GLU A 18 -13.49 13.35 -18.51
CA GLU A 18 -14.70 12.75 -17.99
C GLU A 18 -14.44 11.29 -17.61
N ASN A 19 -14.79 10.91 -16.37
CA ASN A 19 -14.57 9.57 -15.81
C ASN A 19 -13.10 9.11 -15.69
N LEU A 20 -12.12 9.94 -16.01
CA LEU A 20 -10.69 9.61 -15.94
C LEU A 20 -9.99 10.51 -14.92
N GLY A 21 -9.35 9.92 -13.95
CA GLY A 21 -8.53 10.57 -12.94
C GLY A 21 -7.13 9.99 -12.88
N SER A 22 -6.22 10.76 -12.29
CA SER A 22 -4.87 10.28 -12.00
C SER A 22 -4.40 10.75 -10.63
N PHE A 23 -3.48 9.98 -10.10
CA PHE A 23 -2.64 10.34 -8.97
C PHE A 23 -1.20 9.95 -9.29
N VAL A 24 -0.30 10.91 -9.21
CA VAL A 24 1.15 10.70 -9.44
C VAL A 24 1.89 11.41 -8.34
N GLN A 25 2.84 10.72 -7.74
CA GLN A 25 3.80 11.28 -6.80
C GLN A 25 5.20 11.05 -7.32
N SER A 26 6.03 12.08 -7.26
CA SER A 26 7.47 11.99 -7.55
C SER A 26 8.23 12.76 -6.49
N THR A 27 9.29 12.15 -5.96
CA THR A 27 10.07 12.71 -4.86
C THR A 27 11.53 12.88 -5.28
N TYR A 28 12.08 14.03 -4.97
CA TYR A 28 13.51 14.32 -5.06
C TYR A 28 14.18 13.95 -3.73
N SER A 29 15.17 13.05 -3.79
CA SER A 29 16.07 12.76 -2.67
C SER A 29 17.27 13.71 -2.75
N GLY A 30 17.43 14.55 -1.74
CA GLY A 30 18.60 15.43 -1.64
C GLY A 30 19.88 14.70 -1.26
N VAL A 31 19.76 13.51 -0.67
CA VAL A 31 20.88 12.61 -0.34
C VAL A 31 21.42 11.99 -1.64
N ASP A 32 20.56 11.39 -2.45
CA ASP A 32 20.95 10.72 -3.71
C ASP A 32 21.03 11.66 -4.89
N LYS A 33 20.51 12.90 -4.72
CA LYS A 33 20.40 13.94 -5.78
C LYS A 33 19.65 13.44 -7.01
N LYS A 34 18.56 12.69 -6.78
CA LYS A 34 17.77 12.03 -7.82
C LYS A 34 16.28 12.22 -7.59
N TRP A 35 15.53 12.23 -8.70
CA TRP A 35 14.09 12.10 -8.69
C TRP A 35 13.70 10.64 -8.86
N ALA A 36 12.72 10.18 -8.08
CA ALA A 36 12.06 8.89 -8.24
C ALA A 36 10.55 9.09 -8.39
N PHE A 37 9.89 8.18 -9.11
CA PHE A 37 8.44 8.08 -9.09
C PHE A 37 8.04 7.16 -7.94
N ASP A 38 7.29 7.68 -6.98
CA ASP A 38 6.88 6.89 -5.81
C ASP A 38 5.56 6.17 -6.07
N GLN A 39 4.60 6.87 -6.68
CA GLN A 39 3.25 6.37 -6.88
C GLN A 39 2.69 6.79 -8.23
N LEU A 40 1.99 5.88 -8.87
CA LEU A 40 1.21 6.11 -10.08
C LEU A 40 -0.13 5.39 -9.97
N ASP A 41 -1.25 6.10 -10.12
CA ASP A 41 -2.58 5.54 -10.34
C ASP A 41 -3.27 6.30 -11.47
N LEU A 42 -3.68 5.60 -12.50
CA LEU A 42 -4.55 6.08 -13.56
C LEU A 42 -5.86 5.31 -13.47
N ARG A 43 -6.96 6.02 -13.21
CA ARG A 43 -8.23 5.42 -12.86
C ARG A 43 -9.37 5.92 -13.75
N TYR A 44 -10.08 4.98 -14.34
CA TYR A 44 -11.35 5.23 -15.00
C TYR A 44 -12.49 4.74 -14.09
N ALA A 45 -13.51 5.58 -13.88
CA ALA A 45 -14.67 5.27 -13.04
C ALA A 45 -15.96 5.74 -13.72
N ARG A 46 -16.99 4.91 -13.73
CA ARG A 46 -18.31 5.24 -14.29
C ARG A 46 -19.42 4.76 -13.39
N PRO A 47 -20.42 5.61 -13.09
CA PRO A 47 -21.64 5.16 -12.44
C PRO A 47 -22.55 4.42 -13.42
N PHE A 48 -23.19 3.35 -12.96
CA PHE A 48 -24.23 2.60 -13.69
C PHE A 48 -25.17 1.91 -12.69
N GLN A 49 -26.24 1.29 -13.18
CA GLN A 49 -27.14 0.51 -12.34
C GLN A 49 -27.03 -0.98 -12.69
N LEU A 50 -27.00 -1.81 -11.66
CA LEU A 50 -26.99 -3.27 -11.78
C LEU A 50 -27.99 -3.87 -10.78
N GLY A 51 -29.01 -4.58 -11.28
CA GLY A 51 -30.04 -5.17 -10.43
C GLY A 51 -30.80 -4.16 -9.56
N GLY A 52 -30.99 -2.92 -10.03
CA GLY A 52 -31.65 -1.85 -9.27
C GLY A 52 -30.79 -1.18 -8.21
N GLN A 53 -29.51 -1.54 -8.11
CA GLN A 53 -28.53 -0.91 -7.23
C GLN A 53 -27.63 0.07 -7.99
N ASP A 54 -27.34 1.22 -7.38
CA ASP A 54 -26.33 2.13 -7.90
C ASP A 54 -24.95 1.52 -7.74
N VAL A 55 -24.19 1.46 -8.81
CA VAL A 55 -22.82 0.94 -8.83
C VAL A 55 -21.89 1.98 -9.41
N LEU A 56 -20.79 2.26 -8.73
CA LEU A 56 -19.64 2.95 -9.28
C LEU A 56 -18.59 1.89 -9.60
N GLY A 57 -18.43 1.57 -10.88
CA GLY A 57 -17.42 0.59 -11.31
C GLY A 57 -16.31 1.24 -12.12
N GLY A 58 -15.16 0.59 -12.15
CA GLY A 58 -14.03 1.12 -12.87
C GLY A 58 -12.84 0.18 -12.98
N ILE A 59 -11.84 0.69 -13.64
CA ILE A 59 -10.53 0.05 -13.80
C ILE A 59 -9.43 1.02 -13.36
N SER A 60 -8.32 0.49 -12.87
CA SER A 60 -7.15 1.25 -12.49
C SER A 60 -5.90 0.57 -13.04
N ILE A 61 -4.93 1.39 -13.46
CA ILE A 61 -3.55 0.96 -13.71
C ILE A 61 -2.70 1.70 -12.70
N ASN A 62 -1.98 0.96 -11.85
CA ASN A 62 -1.25 1.57 -10.76
C ASN A 62 0.06 0.84 -10.45
N SER A 63 0.95 1.52 -9.74
CA SER A 63 2.29 1.03 -9.36
C SER A 63 2.35 0.42 -7.97
N ASN A 64 1.20 0.18 -7.31
CA ASN A 64 1.18 -0.32 -5.95
C ASN A 64 -0.20 -0.89 -5.57
N PRO A 65 -0.31 -2.15 -5.11
CA PRO A 65 -1.59 -2.77 -4.75
C PRO A 65 -2.40 -1.99 -3.72
N THR A 66 -1.74 -1.43 -2.70
CA THR A 66 -2.42 -0.76 -1.59
C THR A 66 -2.75 0.71 -1.88
N LEU A 67 -2.27 1.27 -2.98
CA LEU A 67 -2.59 2.64 -3.40
C LEU A 67 -4.07 2.80 -3.77
N THR A 68 -4.70 1.74 -4.19
CA THR A 68 -6.10 1.74 -4.64
C THR A 68 -7.11 1.76 -3.48
N ASP A 69 -6.65 1.67 -2.23
CA ASP A 69 -7.53 1.67 -1.07
C ASP A 69 -8.34 2.98 -0.94
N PRO A 70 -9.68 2.95 -1.19
CA PRO A 70 -10.50 4.15 -1.15
C PRO A 70 -10.69 4.71 0.27
N LEU A 71 -10.33 3.95 1.30
CA LEU A 71 -10.52 4.30 2.70
C LEU A 71 -9.23 4.77 3.37
N ASN A 72 -8.09 4.63 2.65
CA ASN A 72 -6.76 4.99 3.15
C ASN A 72 -6.43 4.40 4.54
N THR A 73 -6.86 3.18 4.77
CA THR A 73 -6.59 2.42 5.99
C THR A 73 -5.31 1.61 5.89
N LEU A 74 -4.90 1.29 4.66
CA LEU A 74 -3.65 0.61 4.35
C LEU A 74 -2.53 1.63 4.17
N GLY A 75 -1.36 1.30 4.61
CA GLY A 75 -0.31 2.22 4.96
C GLY A 75 0.46 2.95 3.87
N GLN A 76 -0.15 3.35 2.76
CA GLN A 76 0.54 4.12 1.72
C GLN A 76 0.81 5.56 2.11
N TRP A 77 -0.11 6.17 2.83
CA TRP A 77 -0.01 7.52 3.33
C TRP A 77 0.24 7.48 4.84
N ARG A 78 1.51 7.31 5.20
CA ARG A 78 1.91 7.36 6.61
C ARG A 78 1.97 8.82 7.04
N PHE A 79 1.40 9.12 8.18
CA PHE A 79 1.66 10.39 8.83
C PHE A 79 2.88 10.25 9.75
N PRO A 80 3.80 11.22 9.74
CA PRO A 80 3.77 12.48 8.96
C PRO A 80 4.35 12.35 7.55
N TYR A 81 3.88 11.71 6.60
CA TYR A 81 4.25 11.58 5.17
C TYR A 81 5.75 11.41 4.83
N THR A 82 6.62 11.59 5.79
CA THR A 82 8.07 11.39 5.74
C THR A 82 8.48 10.50 6.90
N GLU A 83 9.56 9.75 6.73
CA GLU A 83 10.14 9.01 7.85
C GLU A 83 10.71 9.98 8.87
N SER A 84 10.49 9.71 10.15
CA SER A 84 11.12 10.47 11.22
C SER A 84 12.58 10.08 11.33
N ASP A 85 13.49 11.06 11.45
CA ASP A 85 14.90 10.84 11.75
C ASP A 85 15.11 10.09 13.08
N PHE A 86 14.08 10.02 13.92
CA PHE A 86 14.09 9.22 15.16
C PHE A 86 13.82 7.72 14.93
N GLY A 87 13.70 7.27 13.68
CA GLY A 87 13.65 5.85 13.33
C GLY A 87 12.40 5.09 13.78
N PHE A 88 11.30 5.77 14.04
CA PHE A 88 10.01 5.12 14.33
C PHE A 88 9.36 4.61 13.04
N GLY A 89 10.01 3.67 12.37
CA GLY A 89 9.51 2.93 11.23
C GLY A 89 9.27 1.47 11.58
N PHE A 90 8.55 0.74 10.72
CA PHE A 90 8.51 -0.71 10.81
C PHE A 90 9.86 -1.28 10.37
N GLY A 91 10.42 -2.21 11.14
CA GLY A 91 11.62 -2.93 10.73
C GLY A 91 11.38 -3.72 9.43
N ASN A 92 10.28 -4.47 9.37
CA ASN A 92 9.88 -5.25 8.19
C ASN A 92 8.40 -4.99 7.89
N THR A 93 8.05 -4.87 6.61
CA THR A 93 6.67 -4.72 6.13
C THR A 93 6.29 -5.90 5.24
N PRO A 94 5.02 -6.34 5.25
CA PRO A 94 4.51 -7.34 4.32
C PRO A 94 4.78 -6.96 2.86
N LEU A 95 4.95 -7.94 1.99
CA LEU A 95 5.29 -7.72 0.59
C LEU A 95 4.29 -6.82 -0.11
N VAL A 96 2.98 -6.99 0.15
CA VAL A 96 1.92 -6.18 -0.44
C VAL A 96 2.08 -4.68 -0.18
N GLU A 97 2.74 -4.29 0.90
CA GLU A 97 3.00 -2.89 1.27
C GLU A 97 4.38 -2.38 0.81
N ASN A 98 5.20 -3.24 0.23
CA ASN A 98 6.59 -2.94 -0.15
C ASN A 98 6.82 -3.02 -1.67
N LEU A 99 5.81 -2.79 -2.46
CA LEU A 99 5.85 -2.93 -3.93
C LEU A 99 5.79 -1.59 -4.67
N ALA A 100 5.73 -0.47 -3.95
CA ALA A 100 5.65 0.85 -4.55
C ALA A 100 6.75 1.05 -5.60
N SER A 101 6.37 1.53 -6.79
CA SER A 101 7.28 1.85 -7.90
C SER A 101 8.06 0.67 -8.51
N THR A 102 7.87 -0.54 -7.99
CA THR A 102 8.58 -1.74 -8.48
C THR A 102 7.70 -2.68 -9.29
N VAL A 103 6.39 -2.50 -9.23
CA VAL A 103 5.38 -3.26 -9.95
C VAL A 103 4.47 -2.35 -10.77
N LEU A 104 3.78 -2.96 -11.73
CA LEU A 104 2.63 -2.37 -12.41
C LEU A 104 1.49 -3.37 -12.36
N GLY A 105 0.30 -2.89 -12.01
CA GLY A 105 -0.91 -3.71 -11.94
C GLY A 105 -2.08 -3.10 -12.68
N ALA A 106 -3.03 -3.94 -13.02
CA ALA A 106 -4.32 -3.56 -13.55
C ALA A 106 -5.42 -4.15 -12.67
N ASN A 107 -6.32 -3.30 -12.20
CA ASN A 107 -7.37 -3.65 -11.26
C ASN A 107 -8.74 -3.31 -11.84
N ALA A 108 -9.73 -4.13 -11.52
CA ALA A 108 -11.14 -3.82 -11.69
C ALA A 108 -11.80 -3.68 -10.31
N TYR A 109 -12.65 -2.68 -10.13
CA TYR A 109 -13.31 -2.44 -8.86
C TYR A 109 -14.77 -2.00 -9.03
N ALA A 110 -15.55 -2.20 -7.98
CA ALA A 110 -16.93 -1.74 -7.90
C ALA A 110 -17.27 -1.30 -6.47
N LEU A 111 -18.01 -0.20 -6.36
CA LEU A 111 -18.69 0.23 -5.13
C LEU A 111 -20.20 0.09 -5.36
N VAL A 112 -20.82 -0.84 -4.67
CA VAL A 112 -22.24 -1.18 -4.79
C VAL A 112 -23.04 -0.56 -3.66
N GLY A 113 -24.14 0.14 -4.00
CA GLY A 113 -25.03 0.75 -3.03
C GLY A 113 -24.35 1.72 -2.07
N LYS A 114 -23.20 2.28 -2.43
CA LYS A 114 -22.33 3.13 -1.60
C LYS A 114 -21.85 2.46 -0.30
N GLN A 115 -21.95 1.14 -0.20
CA GLN A 115 -21.65 0.40 1.02
C GLN A 115 -20.63 -0.72 0.83
N ILE A 116 -20.67 -1.42 -0.30
CA ILE A 116 -19.79 -2.57 -0.53
C ILE A 116 -18.79 -2.23 -1.62
N TYR A 117 -17.53 -2.22 -1.28
CA TYR A 117 -16.42 -2.08 -2.21
C TYR A 117 -15.77 -3.44 -2.46
N ALA A 118 -15.59 -3.79 -3.71
CA ALA A 118 -14.86 -4.98 -4.12
C ALA A 118 -13.84 -4.61 -5.20
N GLU A 119 -12.65 -5.18 -5.10
CA GLU A 119 -11.56 -4.97 -6.05
C GLU A 119 -10.81 -6.27 -6.29
N PHE A 120 -10.39 -6.47 -7.53
CA PHE A 120 -9.49 -7.53 -7.93
C PHE A 120 -8.47 -6.97 -8.93
N GLY A 121 -7.21 -7.32 -8.75
CA GLY A 121 -6.11 -6.88 -9.59
C GLY A 121 -5.04 -7.94 -9.80
N LEU A 122 -4.26 -7.73 -10.85
CA LEU A 122 -3.12 -8.56 -11.20
C LEU A 122 -1.90 -7.64 -11.36
N TYR A 123 -0.80 -8.02 -10.73
CA TYR A 123 0.45 -7.25 -10.70
C TYR A 123 1.61 -8.06 -11.27
N ASP A 124 2.52 -7.38 -11.94
CA ASP A 124 3.83 -7.92 -12.32
C ASP A 124 4.93 -6.91 -12.01
N THR A 125 6.12 -7.40 -11.77
CA THR A 125 7.30 -6.57 -11.54
C THR A 125 7.72 -5.83 -12.81
N LEU A 126 8.09 -4.58 -12.66
CA LEU A 126 8.59 -3.77 -13.77
C LEU A 126 9.85 -4.41 -14.40
N SER A 127 10.01 -4.25 -15.70
CA SER A 127 11.25 -4.60 -16.39
C SER A 127 12.40 -3.68 -15.93
N HIS A 128 13.65 -4.06 -16.18
CA HIS A 128 14.81 -3.18 -15.92
C HIS A 128 14.67 -1.78 -16.54
N ARG A 129 14.01 -1.68 -17.71
CA ARG A 129 13.75 -0.36 -18.33
C ARG A 129 12.71 0.42 -17.52
N GLY A 130 11.65 -0.25 -17.06
CA GLY A 130 10.64 0.36 -16.21
C GLY A 130 11.22 0.84 -14.88
N LEU A 131 11.99 -0.01 -14.20
CA LEU A 131 12.66 0.36 -12.94
C LEU A 131 13.58 1.58 -13.12
N ARG A 132 14.34 1.65 -14.21
CA ARG A 132 15.15 2.85 -14.50
C ARG A 132 14.30 4.10 -14.76
N MET A 133 13.13 3.97 -15.40
CA MET A 133 12.23 5.12 -15.61
C MET A 133 11.67 5.63 -14.28
N PHE A 134 11.38 4.74 -13.34
CA PHE A 134 10.89 5.09 -12.01
C PHE A 134 12.02 5.45 -11.03
N ASN A 135 13.26 5.21 -11.41
CA ASN A 135 14.44 5.28 -10.54
C ASN A 135 14.26 4.43 -9.27
N ALA A 136 13.69 3.26 -9.45
CA ALA A 136 13.40 2.30 -8.41
C ALA A 136 14.44 1.17 -8.37
N ASP A 137 14.70 0.65 -7.18
CA ASP A 137 15.55 -0.51 -6.98
C ASP A 137 14.89 -1.78 -7.54
N ASP A 138 15.71 -2.77 -7.91
CA ASP A 138 15.21 -4.01 -8.46
C ASP A 138 14.77 -4.97 -7.35
N PRO A 139 13.47 -5.25 -7.20
CA PRO A 139 12.97 -6.18 -6.19
C PRO A 139 13.17 -7.65 -6.59
N GLY A 140 13.62 -7.92 -7.81
CA GLY A 140 13.57 -9.20 -8.47
C GLY A 140 12.42 -9.32 -9.48
N LYS A 141 12.00 -10.53 -9.78
CA LYS A 141 10.96 -10.81 -10.79
C LYS A 141 9.86 -11.72 -10.23
N PHE A 142 8.60 -11.38 -10.48
CA PHE A 142 7.52 -12.32 -10.23
C PHE A 142 7.55 -13.48 -11.24
N LYS A 143 7.36 -14.70 -10.74
CA LYS A 143 7.09 -15.88 -11.57
C LYS A 143 5.60 -16.01 -11.82
N GLY A 144 5.13 -15.43 -12.92
CA GLY A 144 3.73 -15.21 -13.21
C GLY A 144 3.24 -13.90 -12.59
N VAL A 145 1.93 -13.67 -12.64
CA VAL A 145 1.30 -12.49 -12.07
C VAL A 145 0.96 -12.69 -10.60
N ALA A 146 0.97 -11.62 -9.83
CA ALA A 146 0.60 -11.60 -8.43
C ALA A 146 -0.85 -11.10 -8.28
N PRO A 147 -1.82 -11.95 -7.89
CA PRO A 147 -3.19 -11.54 -7.64
C PRO A 147 -3.30 -10.73 -6.34
N TYR A 148 -4.12 -9.69 -6.40
CA TYR A 148 -4.56 -8.88 -5.28
C TYR A 148 -6.09 -8.85 -5.25
N GLY A 149 -6.66 -8.88 -4.07
CA GLY A 149 -8.10 -8.73 -3.87
C GLY A 149 -8.41 -7.94 -2.63
N ARG A 150 -9.48 -7.14 -2.67
CA ARG A 150 -9.99 -6.37 -1.54
C ARG A 150 -11.51 -6.42 -1.51
N LEU A 151 -12.05 -6.56 -0.31
CA LEU A 151 -13.48 -6.43 -0.03
C LEU A 151 -13.62 -5.50 1.17
N ALA A 152 -14.46 -4.47 1.07
CA ALA A 152 -14.73 -3.60 2.20
C ALA A 152 -16.23 -3.30 2.32
N TRP A 153 -16.68 -3.15 3.54
CA TRP A 153 -18.00 -2.68 3.87
C TRP A 153 -17.88 -1.35 4.60
N MET A 154 -18.71 -0.38 4.20
CA MET A 154 -18.71 0.96 4.77
C MET A 154 -20.11 1.44 5.06
N VAL A 155 -20.25 2.22 6.11
CA VAL A 155 -21.49 2.89 6.48
C VAL A 155 -21.18 4.36 6.68
N ASP A 156 -21.84 5.19 5.87
CA ASP A 156 -21.75 6.64 6.00
C ASP A 156 -23.06 7.18 6.61
N ARG A 157 -22.94 7.83 7.75
CA ARG A 157 -24.02 8.51 8.45
C ARG A 157 -23.69 10.00 8.53
N LYS A 158 -24.70 10.82 8.82
CA LYS A 158 -24.50 12.28 8.91
C LYS A 158 -23.38 12.72 9.86
N ARG A 159 -23.12 11.95 10.91
CA ARG A 159 -22.15 12.29 11.97
C ARG A 159 -21.02 11.30 12.11
N ASP A 160 -21.19 10.12 11.56
CA ASP A 160 -20.25 9.01 11.71
C ASP A 160 -20.00 8.32 10.38
N ASN A 161 -18.77 7.94 10.15
CA ASN A 161 -18.39 7.01 9.10
C ASN A 161 -17.69 5.81 9.73
N PHE A 162 -18.02 4.62 9.27
CA PHE A 162 -17.38 3.38 9.69
C PHE A 162 -17.10 2.52 8.47
N SER A 163 -15.94 1.89 8.47
CA SER A 163 -15.60 0.89 7.46
C SER A 163 -14.80 -0.26 8.05
N VAL A 164 -14.92 -1.42 7.43
CA VAL A 164 -14.08 -2.59 7.66
C VAL A 164 -13.74 -3.23 6.32
N GLY A 165 -12.49 -3.65 6.16
CA GLY A 165 -11.99 -4.25 4.94
C GLY A 165 -11.21 -5.52 5.20
N LEU A 166 -11.15 -6.35 4.15
CA LEU A 166 -10.31 -7.54 4.05
C LEU A 166 -9.49 -7.41 2.77
N LEU A 167 -8.24 -7.82 2.82
CA LEU A 167 -7.37 -7.90 1.64
C LEU A 167 -6.64 -9.23 1.57
N GLY A 168 -6.30 -9.63 0.36
CA GLY A 168 -5.44 -10.78 0.10
C GLY A 168 -4.49 -10.49 -1.05
N PHE A 169 -3.25 -10.96 -0.93
CA PHE A 169 -2.23 -10.85 -1.96
C PHE A 169 -1.39 -12.11 -2.00
N GLN A 170 -0.98 -12.52 -3.19
CA GLN A 170 -0.06 -13.65 -3.35
C GLN A 170 0.98 -13.32 -4.42
N ALA A 171 2.24 -13.65 -4.14
CA ALA A 171 3.32 -13.48 -5.09
C ALA A 171 4.32 -14.63 -5.04
N ARG A 172 4.95 -14.90 -6.18
CA ARG A 172 6.11 -15.78 -6.31
C ARG A 172 7.25 -14.92 -6.81
N LEU A 173 8.14 -14.52 -5.91
CA LEU A 173 9.24 -13.61 -6.19
C LEU A 173 10.53 -14.39 -6.37
N GLN A 174 11.23 -14.16 -7.46
CA GLN A 174 12.59 -14.57 -7.69
C GLN A 174 13.49 -13.35 -7.46
N PRO A 175 14.22 -13.28 -6.35
CA PRO A 175 15.03 -12.11 -5.98
C PRO A 175 16.10 -11.74 -7.01
N ASP A 176 16.76 -12.75 -7.60
CA ASP A 176 17.69 -12.53 -8.71
C ASP A 176 17.04 -12.92 -10.04
N ARG A 177 16.83 -11.93 -10.92
CA ARG A 177 16.21 -12.12 -12.23
C ARG A 177 17.02 -13.00 -13.16
N ALA A 178 18.34 -13.03 -13.01
CA ALA A 178 19.25 -13.74 -13.87
C ALA A 178 19.44 -15.19 -13.45
N ALA A 179 19.19 -15.51 -12.18
CA ALA A 179 19.42 -16.86 -11.66
C ALA A 179 18.24 -17.78 -11.98
N PRO A 180 18.46 -18.92 -12.67
CA PRO A 180 17.42 -19.95 -12.78
C PRO A 180 17.19 -20.58 -11.40
N GLY A 181 15.94 -20.91 -11.08
CA GLY A 181 15.70 -21.62 -9.82
C GLY A 181 14.28 -21.50 -9.29
N ALA A 182 14.11 -21.90 -8.03
CA ALA A 182 12.89 -21.73 -7.27
C ALA A 182 12.57 -20.25 -7.08
N ALA A 183 11.37 -19.93 -6.68
CA ALA A 183 10.99 -18.58 -6.27
C ALA A 183 10.49 -18.64 -4.83
N ASP A 184 10.72 -17.57 -4.10
CA ASP A 184 10.12 -17.38 -2.81
C ASP A 184 8.61 -17.10 -2.98
N ARG A 185 7.80 -17.58 -2.06
CA ARG A 185 6.34 -17.40 -2.07
C ARG A 185 5.93 -16.55 -0.89
N TYR A 186 5.08 -15.58 -1.18
CA TYR A 186 4.50 -14.68 -0.20
C TYR A 186 2.98 -14.76 -0.29
N SER A 187 2.32 -14.77 0.86
CA SER A 187 0.87 -14.81 0.95
C SER A 187 0.44 -13.92 2.10
N ASP A 188 -0.18 -12.81 1.75
CA ASP A 188 -0.63 -11.78 2.68
C ASP A 188 -2.14 -11.86 2.84
N LEU A 189 -2.60 -11.81 4.07
CA LEU A 189 -4.00 -11.66 4.45
C LEU A 189 -4.10 -10.52 5.45
N GLY A 190 -4.95 -9.55 5.16
CA GLY A 190 -5.11 -8.39 6.02
C GLY A 190 -6.56 -8.08 6.35
N ILE A 191 -6.74 -7.45 7.49
CA ILE A 191 -7.99 -6.82 7.92
C ILE A 191 -7.68 -5.38 8.30
N ASP A 192 -8.58 -4.47 7.95
CA ASP A 192 -8.49 -3.07 8.33
C ASP A 192 -9.86 -2.52 8.74
N ALA A 193 -9.84 -1.45 9.50
CA ALA A 193 -11.05 -0.74 9.92
C ALA A 193 -10.77 0.75 10.09
N SER A 194 -11.79 1.55 9.88
CA SER A 194 -11.77 2.99 10.12
C SER A 194 -13.07 3.40 10.79
N TYR A 195 -12.96 4.30 11.75
CA TYR A 195 -14.08 5.01 12.35
C TYR A 195 -13.78 6.50 12.34
N GLN A 196 -14.72 7.29 11.84
CA GLN A 196 -14.63 8.74 11.86
C GLN A 196 -15.88 9.34 12.48
N PHE A 197 -15.70 10.09 13.57
CA PHE A 197 -16.73 10.92 14.17
C PHE A 197 -16.55 12.34 13.67
N LEU A 198 -17.54 12.84 12.94
CA LEU A 198 -17.57 14.21 12.40
C LEU A 198 -18.38 15.17 13.28
N GLY A 199 -19.26 14.66 14.10
CA GLY A 199 -20.08 15.41 15.06
C GLY A 199 -20.77 16.64 14.44
N ASN A 200 -20.49 17.78 15.04
CA ASN A 200 -20.86 19.11 14.54
C ASN A 200 -19.73 19.76 13.71
N ARG A 201 -18.67 19.02 13.38
CA ARG A 201 -17.41 19.47 12.75
C ARG A 201 -16.53 20.36 13.65
N GLU A 202 -16.92 20.62 14.86
CA GLU A 202 -16.09 21.29 15.86
C GLU A 202 -15.08 20.31 16.45
N HIS A 203 -15.52 19.09 16.72
CA HIS A 203 -14.70 17.98 17.19
C HIS A 203 -14.75 16.86 16.17
N VAL A 204 -13.63 16.56 15.57
CA VAL A 204 -13.48 15.43 14.63
C VAL A 204 -12.52 14.43 15.21
N VAL A 205 -12.95 13.18 15.30
CA VAL A 205 -12.11 12.05 15.74
C VAL A 205 -12.04 11.04 14.61
N THR A 206 -10.83 10.62 14.25
CA THR A 206 -10.61 9.53 13.29
C THR A 206 -9.75 8.47 13.94
N VAL A 207 -10.21 7.21 13.90
CA VAL A 207 -9.44 6.05 14.35
C VAL A 207 -9.32 5.10 13.17
N THR A 208 -8.10 4.70 12.86
CA THR A 208 -7.80 3.71 11.81
C THR A 208 -6.98 2.58 12.40
N GLY A 209 -7.19 1.38 11.91
CA GLY A 209 -6.40 0.22 12.28
C GLY A 209 -6.25 -0.72 11.10
N SER A 210 -5.09 -1.36 10.99
CA SER A 210 -4.86 -2.45 10.04
C SER A 210 -3.96 -3.50 10.66
N TRP A 211 -4.23 -4.75 10.32
CA TRP A 211 -3.39 -5.88 10.65
C TRP A 211 -3.21 -6.74 9.40
N ILE A 212 -1.95 -7.05 9.06
CA ILE A 212 -1.60 -7.90 7.94
C ILE A 212 -0.75 -9.04 8.45
N HIS A 213 -1.13 -10.26 8.09
CA HIS A 213 -0.36 -11.48 8.30
C HIS A 213 0.21 -11.96 6.99
N GLU A 214 1.54 -12.03 6.91
CA GLU A 214 2.27 -12.59 5.78
C GLU A 214 2.83 -13.96 6.13
N ARG A 215 2.62 -14.93 5.24
CA ARG A 215 3.31 -16.23 5.23
C ARG A 215 4.35 -16.22 4.13
N GLN A 216 5.56 -16.62 4.49
CA GLN A 216 6.69 -16.69 3.57
C GLN A 216 7.15 -18.15 3.42
N ARG A 217 7.43 -18.54 2.19
CA ARG A 217 8.16 -19.77 1.87
C ARG A 217 9.36 -19.42 1.02
N LEU A 218 10.53 -19.44 1.62
CA LEU A 218 11.77 -18.87 1.12
C LEU A 218 12.67 -19.93 0.46
N ASP A 219 12.11 -20.67 -0.52
CA ASP A 219 12.81 -21.78 -1.17
C ASP A 219 14.06 -21.30 -1.94
N TYR A 220 13.98 -20.13 -2.61
CA TYR A 220 15.13 -19.53 -3.30
C TYR A 220 16.15 -18.97 -2.30
N SER A 221 15.68 -18.20 -1.35
CA SER A 221 16.53 -17.51 -0.38
C SER A 221 17.33 -18.51 0.47
N VAL A 222 16.72 -19.62 0.86
CA VAL A 222 17.43 -20.70 1.59
C VAL A 222 18.47 -21.37 0.71
N ALA A 223 18.12 -21.71 -0.54
CA ALA A 223 19.06 -22.35 -1.46
C ALA A 223 20.31 -21.49 -1.77
N ASN A 224 20.17 -20.15 -1.66
CA ASN A 224 21.26 -19.20 -1.92
C ASN A 224 21.86 -18.60 -0.64
N GLY A 225 21.53 -19.14 0.55
CA GLY A 225 22.09 -18.68 1.83
C GLY A 225 21.62 -17.29 2.29
N LEU A 226 20.53 -16.77 1.69
CA LEU A 226 19.92 -15.48 2.04
C LEU A 226 18.94 -15.60 3.21
N ALA A 227 18.50 -16.81 3.54
CA ALA A 227 17.67 -17.13 4.68
C ALA A 227 18.04 -18.51 5.23
N ARG A 228 17.79 -18.75 6.51
CA ARG A 228 17.94 -20.08 7.14
C ARG A 228 16.66 -20.87 7.15
N ASN A 229 15.56 -20.20 7.41
CA ASN A 229 14.27 -20.84 7.54
C ASN A 229 13.52 -20.80 6.21
N SER A 230 13.05 -21.96 5.75
CA SER A 230 12.22 -22.01 4.55
C SER A 230 10.79 -21.51 4.78
N GLY A 231 10.30 -21.59 5.99
CA GLY A 231 8.97 -21.10 6.38
C GLY A 231 9.08 -20.02 7.44
N ASN A 232 8.64 -18.80 7.10
CA ASN A 232 8.57 -17.67 8.02
C ASN A 232 7.17 -17.05 8.01
N SER A 233 6.89 -16.25 9.02
CA SER A 233 5.68 -15.43 9.10
C SER A 233 6.01 -14.05 9.62
N LEU A 234 5.22 -13.06 9.19
CA LEU A 234 5.29 -11.68 9.62
C LEU A 234 3.90 -11.20 9.98
N ASN A 235 3.76 -10.48 11.08
CA ASN A 235 2.54 -9.79 11.47
C ASN A 235 2.85 -8.30 11.60
N ASN A 236 2.05 -7.48 10.99
CA ASN A 236 2.17 -6.03 11.03
C ASN A 236 0.84 -5.46 11.52
N LEU A 237 0.86 -4.78 12.67
CA LEU A 237 -0.29 -4.12 13.28
C LEU A 237 -0.05 -2.61 13.29
N ARG A 238 -1.05 -1.84 12.88
CA ARG A 238 -1.10 -0.38 12.97
C ARG A 238 -2.39 0.05 13.60
N ILE A 239 -2.33 1.01 14.50
CA ILE A 239 -3.49 1.71 15.03
C ILE A 239 -3.12 3.18 15.10
N ALA A 240 -3.95 4.05 14.55
CA ALA A 240 -3.75 5.48 14.63
C ALA A 240 -5.06 6.17 15.07
N ALA A 241 -4.95 7.17 15.93
CA ALA A 241 -6.06 7.98 16.36
C ALA A 241 -5.70 9.46 16.21
N SER A 242 -6.57 10.21 15.54
CA SER A 242 -6.42 11.64 15.31
C SER A 242 -7.63 12.38 15.89
N TYR A 243 -7.37 13.48 16.54
CA TYR A 243 -8.38 14.43 17.03
C TYR A 243 -8.13 15.81 16.43
N HIS A 244 -9.17 16.45 15.94
CA HIS A 244 -9.11 17.83 15.45
C HIS A 244 -10.19 18.66 16.11
N HIS A 245 -9.80 19.86 16.56
CA HIS A 245 -10.70 20.86 17.13
C HIS A 245 -10.78 22.10 16.24
N GLN A 246 -12.01 22.43 15.77
CA GLN A 246 -12.33 23.60 14.95
C GLN A 246 -11.40 23.77 13.72
N GLN A 247 -10.88 22.68 13.16
CA GLN A 247 -9.93 22.69 12.04
C GLN A 247 -8.65 23.52 12.30
N THR A 248 -8.40 23.89 13.55
CA THR A 248 -7.27 24.73 13.96
C THR A 248 -6.22 23.93 14.72
N TRP A 249 -6.64 23.08 15.64
CA TRP A 249 -5.75 22.25 16.45
C TRP A 249 -6.00 20.78 16.16
N GLY A 250 -4.93 20.03 16.05
CA GLY A 250 -5.02 18.58 15.91
C GLY A 250 -3.89 17.88 16.62
N ALA A 251 -4.18 16.67 17.09
CA ALA A 251 -3.19 15.75 17.64
C ALA A 251 -3.43 14.36 17.07
N THR A 252 -2.34 13.65 16.75
CA THR A 252 -2.38 12.28 16.26
C THR A 252 -1.44 11.43 17.10
N GLY A 253 -1.93 10.30 17.56
CA GLY A 253 -1.13 9.22 18.16
C GLY A 253 -1.20 7.98 17.30
N ALA A 254 -0.09 7.25 17.17
CA ALA A 254 -0.05 6.00 16.43
C ALA A 254 0.75 4.94 17.17
N LEU A 255 0.28 3.68 17.08
CA LEU A 255 0.95 2.49 17.57
C LEU A 255 1.27 1.58 16.39
N PHE A 256 2.50 1.11 16.36
CA PHE A 256 3.00 0.18 15.35
C PHE A 256 3.62 -1.03 16.03
N SER A 257 3.34 -2.21 15.53
CA SER A 257 3.92 -3.45 16.02
C SER A 257 4.23 -4.38 14.88
N THR A 258 5.47 -4.83 14.79
CA THR A 258 5.90 -5.89 13.89
C THR A 258 6.36 -7.08 14.70
N SER A 259 5.85 -8.26 14.40
CA SER A 259 6.26 -9.53 15.00
C SER A 259 6.30 -10.62 13.96
N GLY A 260 7.16 -11.60 14.14
CA GLY A 260 7.30 -12.66 13.15
C GLY A 260 8.30 -13.75 13.57
N SER A 261 8.60 -14.63 12.64
CA SER A 261 9.60 -15.67 12.82
C SER A 261 10.98 -15.05 12.89
N ALA A 262 11.78 -15.48 13.86
CA ALA A 262 13.18 -15.09 13.91
C ALA A 262 13.97 -15.88 12.86
N ASP A 263 14.60 -15.20 11.91
CA ASP A 263 15.62 -15.76 11.05
C ASP A 263 16.98 -15.18 11.46
N PRO A 264 17.93 -16.02 11.90
CA PRO A 264 19.23 -15.54 12.37
C PRO A 264 20.18 -15.11 11.25
N THR A 265 19.73 -15.06 10.01
CA THR A 265 20.55 -14.60 8.88
C THR A 265 20.60 -13.06 8.88
N PRO A 266 21.80 -12.42 8.97
CA PRO A 266 21.93 -10.98 9.16
C PRO A 266 21.35 -10.10 8.06
N ASN A 267 20.97 -10.66 6.91
CA ASN A 267 20.50 -9.93 5.74
C ASN A 267 19.15 -10.43 5.21
N ALA A 268 18.35 -11.10 6.02
CA ALA A 268 16.97 -11.34 5.68
C ALA A 268 16.25 -10.00 5.68
N ARG A 269 16.36 -9.26 4.58
CA ARG A 269 15.75 -7.96 4.28
C ARG A 269 15.40 -7.14 5.54
N SER A 270 16.41 -6.42 6.03
CA SER A 270 16.18 -5.26 6.90
C SER A 270 15.55 -4.14 6.08
#